data_44bf64702f380d61fd39f72548ee9a2f
#
_entry.id   44bf64702f380d61fd39f72548ee9a2f
#
_cell.length_a   1.000
_cell.length_b   1.000
_cell.length_c   1.000
_cell.angle_alpha   90.00
_cell.angle_beta   90.00
_cell.angle_gamma   90.00
#
_symmetry.space_group_name_H-M   'P 1'
#
loop_
_entity.id
_entity.type
_entity.pdbx_description
1 polymer ?
#
loop_
_entity_poly.entity_id
_entity_poly.type
_entity_poly.pdbx_seq_one_letter_code
_entity_poly.pdbx_strand_id
1 'polypeptide(L)'
;MKINTALILCAGFGERLNPLTLKTPKPLLKLKDITVLESCINIIVKLGVKKIFLNTFYLSEQIFDFIKNKNFPVDIKIIQDGDEILDTGGGIKNMTNHFQDNDFLIFNPDTLWNTEYVEEINRMQDFYFLNKLTNVL
;
A
#
# COMPACT_ATOMS: atom_id res chain seq x y z
N MET A 1 -18.97 5.22 9.10
CA MET A 1 -18.58 5.08 7.67
C MET A 1 -17.22 4.43 7.59
N LYS A 2 -16.93 3.74 6.51
CA LYS A 2 -15.62 3.09 6.28
C LYS A 2 -15.05 3.55 4.94
N ILE A 3 -13.74 3.69 4.90
CA ILE A 3 -13.01 4.01 3.67
C ILE A 3 -12.85 2.73 2.85
N ASN A 4 -13.18 2.79 1.56
CA ASN A 4 -13.21 1.64 0.65
C ASN A 4 -11.94 1.50 -0.21
N THR A 5 -11.10 2.53 -0.24
CA THR A 5 -9.91 2.58 -1.09
C THR A 5 -8.66 2.78 -0.25
N ALA A 6 -7.63 2.00 -0.54
CA ALA A 6 -6.31 2.12 0.07
C ALA A 6 -5.22 2.29 -0.99
N LEU A 7 -4.20 3.06 -0.66
CA LEU A 7 -2.98 3.24 -1.44
C LEU A 7 -1.81 2.59 -0.72
N ILE A 8 -0.94 1.90 -1.46
CA ILE A 8 0.31 1.32 -0.94
C ILE A 8 1.49 1.90 -1.72
N LEU A 9 2.46 2.46 -1.00
CA LEU A 9 3.63 3.09 -1.59
C LEU A 9 4.76 2.07 -1.81
N CYS A 10 4.92 1.58 -3.04
CA CYS A 10 5.85 0.50 -3.39
C CYS A 10 6.96 0.90 -4.38
N ALA A 11 7.09 2.18 -4.74
CA ALA A 11 7.98 2.61 -5.83
C ALA A 11 9.45 2.83 -5.44
N GLY A 12 9.79 2.87 -4.15
CA GLY A 12 11.14 3.22 -3.68
C GLY A 12 12.21 2.19 -4.06
N PHE A 13 13.45 2.66 -4.22
CA PHE A 13 14.62 1.79 -4.50
C PHE A 13 15.05 0.91 -3.33
N GLY A 14 14.77 1.31 -2.09
CA GLY A 14 15.20 0.57 -0.90
C GLY A 14 16.71 0.54 -0.68
N GLU A 15 17.45 1.55 -1.13
CA GLU A 15 18.92 1.60 -1.14
C GLU A 15 19.56 1.35 0.22
N ARG A 16 18.90 1.78 1.32
CA ARG A 16 19.39 1.56 2.68
C ARG A 16 19.45 0.08 3.08
N LEU A 17 18.77 -0.80 2.35
CA LEU A 17 18.76 -2.25 2.58
C LEU A 17 19.67 -3.01 1.61
N ASN A 18 20.47 -2.32 0.80
CA ASN A 18 21.45 -2.99 -0.05
C ASN A 18 22.42 -3.84 0.80
N PRO A 19 22.82 -5.04 0.33
CA PRO A 19 22.57 -5.61 -1.02
C PRO A 19 21.22 -6.33 -1.20
N LEU A 20 20.37 -6.44 -0.19
CA LEU A 20 19.11 -7.18 -0.25
C LEU A 20 18.19 -6.69 -1.37
N THR A 21 18.12 -5.38 -1.57
CA THR A 21 17.23 -4.75 -2.54
C THR A 21 17.84 -4.58 -3.94
N LEU A 22 19.05 -5.08 -4.18
CA LEU A 22 19.62 -5.12 -5.53
C LEU A 22 18.89 -6.06 -6.49
N LYS A 23 18.30 -7.12 -5.98
CA LYS A 23 17.63 -8.16 -6.78
C LYS A 23 16.15 -8.35 -6.43
N THR A 24 15.71 -7.81 -5.29
CA THR A 24 14.34 -7.96 -4.79
C THR A 24 13.83 -6.60 -4.34
N PRO A 25 12.69 -6.10 -4.86
CA PRO A 25 12.16 -4.83 -4.41
C PRO A 25 11.79 -4.92 -2.92
N LYS A 26 11.99 -3.83 -2.18
CA LYS A 26 11.76 -3.77 -0.72
C LYS A 26 10.40 -4.36 -0.28
N PRO A 27 9.27 -4.08 -0.98
CA PRO A 27 7.98 -4.65 -0.60
C PRO A 27 7.91 -6.19 -0.64
N LEU A 28 8.78 -6.83 -1.41
CA LEU A 28 8.84 -8.29 -1.54
C LEU A 28 9.89 -8.95 -0.63
N LEU A 29 10.58 -8.19 0.20
CA LEU A 29 11.43 -8.77 1.23
C LEU A 29 10.56 -9.53 2.25
N LYS A 30 11.05 -10.70 2.67
CA LYS A 30 10.33 -11.55 3.62
C LYS A 30 10.73 -11.26 5.06
N LEU A 31 9.73 -11.25 5.92
CA LEU A 31 9.89 -11.38 7.36
C LEU A 31 9.32 -12.76 7.73
N LYS A 32 10.21 -13.69 8.10
CA LYS A 32 9.86 -15.12 8.21
C LYS A 32 9.36 -15.65 6.85
N ASP A 33 8.13 -16.09 6.78
CA ASP A 33 7.57 -16.74 5.60
C ASP A 33 6.69 -15.83 4.72
N ILE A 34 6.45 -14.60 5.14
CA ILE A 34 5.55 -13.66 4.49
C ILE A 34 6.30 -12.39 4.04
N THR A 35 5.97 -11.85 2.87
CA THR A 35 6.53 -10.57 2.42
C THR A 35 5.92 -9.40 3.19
N VAL A 36 6.65 -8.28 3.29
CA VAL A 36 6.12 -7.08 3.94
C VAL A 36 4.88 -6.55 3.20
N LEU A 37 4.85 -6.66 1.87
CA LEU A 37 3.68 -6.30 1.06
C LEU A 37 2.47 -7.19 1.37
N GLU A 38 2.65 -8.51 1.45
CA GLU A 38 1.57 -9.43 1.78
C GLU A 38 1.00 -9.15 3.18
N SER A 39 1.85 -8.89 4.16
CA SER A 39 1.42 -8.50 5.50
C SER A 39 0.57 -7.22 5.48
N CYS A 40 0.99 -6.21 4.73
CA CYS A 40 0.25 -4.97 4.54
C CYS A 40 -1.12 -5.21 3.88
N ILE A 41 -1.17 -5.96 2.77
CA ILE A 41 -2.42 -6.28 2.07
C ILE A 41 -3.39 -7.03 2.99
N ASN A 42 -2.90 -7.97 3.78
CA ASN A 42 -3.73 -8.74 4.72
C ASN A 42 -4.42 -7.85 5.76
N ILE A 43 -3.76 -6.82 6.27
CA ILE A 43 -4.39 -5.85 7.17
C ILE A 43 -5.45 -5.03 6.43
N ILE A 44 -5.16 -4.56 5.23
CA ILE A 44 -6.12 -3.80 4.41
C ILE A 44 -7.37 -4.63 4.10
N VAL A 45 -7.22 -5.92 3.79
CA VAL A 45 -8.33 -6.84 3.59
C VAL A 45 -9.18 -6.97 4.87
N LYS A 46 -8.54 -7.12 6.04
CA LYS A 46 -9.25 -7.18 7.34
C LYS A 46 -10.00 -5.91 7.69
N LEU A 47 -9.55 -4.76 7.23
CA LEU A 47 -10.27 -3.48 7.36
C LEU A 47 -11.55 -3.43 6.50
N GLY A 48 -11.73 -4.36 5.57
CA GLY A 48 -12.88 -4.41 4.66
C GLY A 48 -12.78 -3.47 3.46
N VAL A 49 -11.58 -2.98 3.16
CA VAL A 49 -11.28 -2.19 1.96
C VAL A 49 -11.61 -3.00 0.70
N LYS A 50 -12.16 -2.35 -0.31
CA LYS A 50 -12.62 -2.98 -1.56
C LYS A 50 -11.64 -2.86 -2.71
N LYS A 51 -10.83 -1.79 -2.71
CA LYS A 51 -9.87 -1.50 -3.78
C LYS A 51 -8.53 -1.07 -3.19
N ILE A 52 -7.46 -1.60 -3.76
CA ILE A 52 -6.09 -1.21 -3.45
C ILE A 52 -5.45 -0.68 -4.73
N PHE A 53 -4.82 0.48 -4.64
CA PHE A 53 -3.90 0.98 -5.65
C PHE A 53 -2.49 0.93 -5.07
N LEU A 54 -1.56 0.37 -5.79
CA LEU A 54 -0.16 0.42 -5.40
C LEU A 54 0.69 0.97 -6.55
N ASN A 55 1.62 1.83 -6.22
CA ASN A 55 2.54 2.36 -7.21
C ASN A 55 3.81 1.52 -7.28
N THR A 56 4.40 1.44 -8.46
CA THR A 56 5.67 0.74 -8.69
C THR A 56 6.59 1.60 -9.56
N PHE A 57 7.87 1.40 -9.39
CA PHE A 57 8.91 1.95 -10.25
C PHE A 57 10.09 0.97 -10.36
N TYR A 58 10.71 0.65 -9.24
CA TYR A 58 11.88 -0.22 -9.17
C TYR A 58 11.48 -1.69 -9.14
N LEU A 59 12.05 -2.49 -10.05
CA LEU A 59 11.78 -3.93 -10.19
C LEU A 59 10.28 -4.26 -10.26
N SER A 60 9.53 -3.45 -10.99
CA SER A 60 8.07 -3.51 -11.09
C SER A 60 7.52 -4.87 -11.49
N GLU A 61 8.19 -5.57 -12.41
CA GLU A 61 7.74 -6.89 -12.89
C GLU A 61 7.61 -7.91 -11.77
N GLN A 62 8.51 -7.88 -10.78
CA GLN A 62 8.44 -8.80 -9.65
C GLN A 62 7.18 -8.53 -8.79
N ILE A 63 6.79 -7.27 -8.64
CA ILE A 63 5.57 -6.89 -7.92
C ILE A 63 4.33 -7.31 -8.71
N PHE A 64 4.32 -7.11 -10.03
CA PHE A 64 3.24 -7.60 -10.90
C PHE A 64 3.05 -9.11 -10.77
N ASP A 65 4.11 -9.88 -10.91
CA ASP A 65 4.07 -11.34 -10.80
C ASP A 65 3.59 -11.81 -9.42
N PHE A 66 4.07 -11.15 -8.36
CA PHE A 66 3.66 -11.46 -7.01
C PHE A 66 2.15 -11.26 -6.80
N ILE A 67 1.61 -10.12 -7.20
CA ILE A 67 0.17 -9.83 -7.07
C ILE A 67 -0.68 -10.78 -7.91
N LYS A 68 -0.26 -11.05 -9.15
CA LYS A 68 -0.96 -11.96 -10.06
C LYS A 68 -1.02 -13.39 -9.51
N ASN A 69 0.08 -13.88 -8.92
CA ASN A 69 0.19 -15.26 -8.47
C ASN A 69 -0.46 -15.52 -7.10
N LYS A 70 -0.61 -14.50 -6.25
CA LYS A 70 -1.16 -14.65 -4.89
C LYS A 70 -2.69 -14.67 -4.80
N ASN A 71 -3.39 -14.11 -5.77
CA ASN A 71 -4.85 -14.07 -5.82
C ASN A 71 -5.50 -13.56 -4.51
N PHE A 72 -5.23 -12.31 -4.16
CA PHE A 72 -5.80 -11.67 -2.98
C PHE A 72 -7.33 -11.45 -3.11
N PRO A 73 -8.12 -11.55 -2.00
CA PRO A 73 -9.57 -11.37 -2.02
C PRO A 73 -9.98 -9.87 -2.02
N VAL A 74 -9.29 -9.05 -2.81
CA VAL A 74 -9.51 -7.61 -2.96
C VAL A 74 -9.05 -7.18 -4.35
N ASP A 75 -9.71 -6.18 -4.93
CA ASP A 75 -9.31 -5.63 -6.23
C ASP A 75 -8.01 -4.82 -6.08
N ILE A 76 -6.95 -5.23 -6.76
CA ILE A 76 -5.64 -4.56 -6.71
C ILE A 76 -5.26 -4.06 -8.08
N LYS A 77 -5.02 -2.75 -8.18
CA LYS A 77 -4.49 -2.09 -9.38
C LYS A 77 -3.08 -1.59 -9.14
N ILE A 78 -2.19 -1.94 -10.05
CA ILE A 78 -0.80 -1.51 -10.02
C ILE A 78 -0.63 -0.34 -10.98
N ILE A 79 -0.07 0.76 -10.48
CA ILE A 79 0.18 1.99 -11.22
C ILE A 79 1.69 2.19 -11.32
N GLN A 80 2.21 2.26 -12.52
CA GLN A 80 3.62 2.61 -12.74
C GLN A 80 3.81 4.12 -12.65
N ASP A 81 4.88 4.54 -11.99
CA ASP A 81 5.19 5.97 -11.79
C ASP A 81 5.82 6.66 -13.03
N GLY A 82 5.90 5.97 -14.16
CA GLY A 82 6.43 6.53 -15.40
C GLY A 82 7.93 6.33 -15.58
N ASP A 83 8.60 7.27 -16.23
CA ASP A 83 10.02 7.16 -16.59
C ASP A 83 10.97 7.60 -15.47
N GLU A 84 10.47 8.35 -14.50
CA GLU A 84 11.22 8.83 -13.35
C GLU A 84 10.52 8.45 -12.06
N ILE A 85 11.31 8.20 -11.01
CA ILE A 85 10.74 7.95 -9.69
C ILE A 85 10.07 9.23 -9.18
N LEU A 86 8.83 9.07 -8.73
CA LEU A 86 8.09 10.15 -8.07
C LEU A 86 8.35 10.11 -6.56
N ASP A 87 8.39 11.28 -5.93
CA ASP A 87 8.37 11.36 -4.47
C ASP A 87 7.03 10.85 -3.92
N THR A 88 6.94 10.65 -2.61
CA THR A 88 5.74 10.15 -1.94
C THR A 88 4.47 10.88 -2.39
N GLY A 89 4.48 12.21 -2.36
CA GLY A 89 3.34 13.03 -2.80
C GLY A 89 3.02 12.85 -4.30
N GLY A 90 4.03 12.75 -5.15
CA GLY A 90 3.86 12.49 -6.58
C GLY A 90 3.26 11.12 -6.84
N GLY A 91 3.72 10.09 -6.15
CA GLY A 91 3.17 8.74 -6.24
C GLY A 91 1.71 8.67 -5.79
N ILE A 92 1.37 9.32 -4.69
CA ILE A 92 -0.02 9.43 -4.23
C ILE A 92 -0.88 10.13 -5.28
N LYS A 93 -0.45 11.28 -5.79
CA LYS A 93 -1.17 12.02 -6.82
C LYS A 93 -1.36 11.18 -8.08
N ASN A 94 -0.33 10.47 -8.53
CA ASN A 94 -0.43 9.58 -9.67
C ASN A 94 -1.51 8.51 -9.46
N MET A 95 -1.53 7.86 -8.30
CA MET A 95 -2.56 6.86 -7.98
C MET A 95 -3.96 7.46 -7.89
N THR A 96 -4.13 8.66 -7.30
CA THR A 96 -5.45 9.30 -7.16
C THR A 96 -6.09 9.68 -8.49
N ASN A 97 -5.35 9.78 -9.57
CA ASN A 97 -5.90 10.00 -10.92
C ASN A 97 -6.70 8.79 -11.45
N HIS A 98 -6.61 7.63 -10.79
CA HIS A 98 -7.24 6.38 -11.23
C HIS A 98 -8.52 6.00 -10.48
N PHE A 99 -8.98 6.82 -9.53
CA PHE A 99 -10.23 6.61 -8.81
C PHE A 99 -10.90 7.95 -8.44
N GLN A 100 -12.15 7.88 -8.00
CA GLN A 100 -12.96 9.07 -7.69
C GLN A 100 -13.41 9.13 -6.22
N ASP A 101 -12.93 8.21 -5.38
CA ASP A 101 -13.26 8.23 -3.96
C ASP A 101 -12.63 9.46 -3.29
N ASN A 102 -13.41 10.17 -2.45
CA ASN A 102 -12.93 11.35 -1.77
C ASN A 102 -11.98 11.01 -0.61
N ASP A 103 -12.20 9.84 0.03
CA ASP A 103 -11.45 9.39 1.19
C ASP A 103 -10.71 8.10 0.87
N PHE A 104 -9.46 8.03 1.31
CA PHE A 104 -8.62 6.84 1.13
C PHE A 104 -7.60 6.71 2.26
N LEU A 105 -7.17 5.49 2.50
CA LEU A 105 -6.08 5.16 3.42
C LEU A 105 -4.76 5.10 2.66
N ILE A 106 -3.67 5.52 3.29
CA ILE A 106 -2.30 5.39 2.73
C ILE A 106 -1.49 4.49 3.64
N PHE A 107 -0.81 3.51 3.04
CA PHE A 107 0.03 2.55 3.75
C PHE A 107 1.46 2.57 3.22
N ASN A 108 2.41 2.55 4.14
CA ASN A 108 3.78 2.14 3.86
C ASN A 108 3.87 0.63 4.10
N PRO A 109 4.27 -0.18 3.11
CA PRO A 109 4.27 -1.64 3.25
C PRO A 109 5.34 -2.15 4.24
N ASP A 110 6.38 -1.37 4.48
CA ASP A 110 7.52 -1.70 5.34
C ASP A 110 7.29 -1.50 6.85
N THR A 111 6.09 -1.13 7.24
CA THR A 111 5.65 -1.19 8.63
C THR A 111 5.40 -2.65 9.02
N LEU A 112 5.76 -3.03 10.24
CA LEU A 112 5.48 -4.37 10.78
C LEU A 112 4.00 -4.49 11.16
N TRP A 113 3.17 -4.67 10.15
CA TRP A 113 1.71 -4.76 10.32
C TRP A 113 1.30 -6.05 11.04
N ASN A 114 0.47 -5.90 12.06
CA ASN A 114 -0.18 -7.00 12.78
C ASN A 114 -1.67 -6.73 12.98
N THR A 115 -2.41 -7.69 13.53
CA THR A 115 -3.87 -7.60 13.66
C THR A 115 -4.36 -6.53 14.63
N GLU A 116 -3.53 -6.07 15.56
CA GLU A 116 -3.88 -5.01 16.52
C GLU A 116 -4.13 -3.69 15.81
N TYR A 117 -3.42 -3.42 14.71
CA TYR A 117 -3.63 -2.22 13.89
C TYR A 117 -5.03 -2.13 13.29
N VAL A 118 -5.75 -3.23 13.13
CA VAL A 118 -7.12 -3.20 12.58
C VAL A 118 -8.05 -2.39 13.47
N GLU A 119 -7.99 -2.59 14.79
CA GLU A 119 -8.80 -1.81 15.74
C GLU A 119 -8.39 -0.35 15.77
N GLU A 120 -7.09 -0.07 15.79
CA GLU A 120 -6.58 1.30 15.82
C GLU A 120 -6.95 2.08 14.57
N ILE A 121 -6.81 1.47 13.38
CA ILE A 121 -7.20 2.11 12.12
C ILE A 121 -8.72 2.31 12.05
N ASN A 122 -9.53 1.39 12.57
CA ASN A 122 -10.97 1.61 12.65
C ASN A 122 -11.33 2.77 13.57
N ARG A 123 -10.72 2.87 14.75
CA ARG A 123 -10.88 4.03 15.66
C ARG A 123 -10.46 5.34 14.98
N MET A 124 -9.36 5.32 14.24
CA MET A 124 -8.89 6.47 13.48
C MET A 124 -9.90 6.90 12.41
N GLN A 125 -10.50 5.95 11.69
CA GLN A 125 -11.56 6.24 10.71
C GLN A 125 -12.80 6.85 11.37
N ASP A 126 -13.25 6.27 12.51
CA ASP A 126 -14.40 6.79 13.25
C ASP A 126 -14.13 8.23 13.73
N PHE A 127 -12.95 8.50 14.25
CA PHE A 127 -12.53 9.83 14.66
C PHE A 127 -12.49 10.82 13.49
N TYR A 128 -11.95 10.39 12.34
CA TYR A 128 -11.88 11.16 11.09
C TYR A 128 -13.27 11.62 10.65
N PHE A 129 -14.23 10.72 10.55
CA PHE A 129 -15.58 11.04 10.10
C PHE A 129 -16.38 11.85 11.13
N LEU A 130 -16.27 11.49 12.40
CA LEU A 130 -16.99 12.19 13.49
C LEU A 130 -16.58 13.66 13.56
N ASN A 131 -15.32 13.96 13.38
CA ASN A 131 -14.78 15.33 13.49
C ASN A 131 -14.68 16.05 12.14
N LYS A 132 -15.12 15.43 11.04
CA LYS A 132 -15.07 16.00 9.68
C LYS A 132 -13.67 16.51 9.32
N LEU A 133 -12.66 15.72 9.61
CA LEU A 133 -11.26 16.08 9.37
C LEU A 133 -10.93 16.02 7.88
N THR A 134 -9.90 16.74 7.47
CA THR A 134 -9.35 16.64 6.10
C THR A 134 -8.27 15.59 5.98
N ASN A 135 -7.58 15.30 7.07
CA ASN A 135 -6.62 14.20 7.17
C ASN A 135 -6.42 13.79 8.65
N VAL A 136 -5.85 12.62 8.85
CA VAL A 136 -5.41 12.12 10.16
C VAL A 136 -4.17 11.24 9.96
N LEU A 137 -3.21 11.32 10.89
CA LEU A 137 -1.96 10.57 10.89
C LEU A 137 -1.85 9.71 12.13
#